data_36c67e9f0ef660155857e524a4d44ae1
#
_entry.id   36c67e9f0ef660155857e524a4d44ae1
#
_cell.length_a   1.000
_cell.length_b   1.000
_cell.length_c   1.000
_cell.angle_alpha   90.00
_cell.angle_beta   90.00
_cell.angle_gamma   90.00
#
_symmetry.space_group_name_H-M   'P 1'
#
loop_
_entity.id
_entity.type
_entity.pdbx_description
1 polymer ?
#
loop_
_entity_poly.entity_id
_entity_poly.type
_entity_poly.pdbx_seq_one_letter_code
_entity_poly.pdbx_strand_id
1 'polypeptide(L)'
;MIPSHALIPGALTRRSFLQSTSVLAGVLALPGLARGAEVRPAPGMPAPRFVETNGIRMAVYEQGTGIPVVLCHGFPELAFSWRFQLPALAEAGFRAVAPDQRGYGLTDRPEDVAEYSLKHLCDDMAGMLDALEIDKAVFVGHDWGGGVVWMMARLHPDRCLGIVGVNTPGGRPPGMPRRQPTEEPLIVRSENYYTVQFQEPGRAEKALSADVRKSFEMLLRRGYIWDVEAFKAMPADSPERQMDLLRMLDREDYPGEVFLSEEALDYFTETFEITGFTGGLNWYRMAGRPFPGIENAKWEIEVPCLYIGAENDVILRPSSADGMEDFIDDFEKYTVADCGHWTQQEKPAETNRVLIDWLRRKIAKTA
;
A
#
# COMPACT_ATOMS: atom_id res chain seq x y z
N MET A 1 -69.85 -23.24 -3.29
CA MET A 1 -71.05 -22.62 -3.91
C MET A 1 -70.59 -21.46 -4.76
N ILE A 2 -70.65 -21.63 -6.07
CA ILE A 2 -70.54 -20.67 -7.17
C ILE A 2 -71.93 -20.02 -7.29
N PRO A 3 -72.12 -18.82 -7.84
CA PRO A 3 -71.85 -18.44 -9.24
C PRO A 3 -71.28 -17.02 -9.44
N SER A 4 -70.51 -16.64 -10.45
CA SER A 4 -70.59 -16.61 -11.89
C SER A 4 -71.41 -15.45 -12.53
N HIS A 5 -70.86 -14.97 -13.60
CA HIS A 5 -71.30 -14.23 -14.77
C HIS A 5 -70.94 -12.74 -14.84
N ALA A 6 -70.12 -12.30 -15.78
CA ALA A 6 -70.13 -12.28 -17.27
C ALA A 6 -70.63 -10.86 -17.69
N LEU A 7 -70.14 -10.15 -18.67
CA LEU A 7 -69.76 -10.25 -20.05
C LEU A 7 -69.15 -8.94 -20.61
N ILE A 8 -68.30 -9.05 -21.58
CA ILE A 8 -67.74 -8.08 -22.53
C ILE A 8 -68.88 -7.73 -23.57
N PRO A 9 -68.87 -6.74 -24.50
CA PRO A 9 -67.71 -6.18 -25.23
C PRO A 9 -67.87 -4.71 -25.71
N GLY A 10 -66.84 -4.19 -26.43
CA GLY A 10 -66.98 -3.00 -27.26
C GLY A 10 -65.62 -2.46 -27.76
N ALA A 11 -65.22 -2.93 -28.95
CA ALA A 11 -64.09 -2.39 -29.70
C ALA A 11 -64.51 -1.17 -30.53
N LEU A 12 -63.52 -0.32 -30.90
CA LEU A 12 -63.27 0.45 -32.11
C LEU A 12 -62.48 1.72 -31.77
N THR A 13 -61.42 2.09 -32.32
CA THR A 13 -60.67 2.21 -33.54
C THR A 13 -59.66 3.36 -33.42
N ARG A 14 -58.54 3.13 -34.07
CA ARG A 14 -57.38 4.03 -34.32
C ARG A 14 -57.73 5.49 -34.66
N ARG A 15 -56.93 6.42 -34.13
CA ARG A 15 -56.11 7.39 -34.92
C ARG A 15 -55.21 8.22 -34.03
N SER A 16 -53.94 8.10 -34.35
CA SER A 16 -52.79 9.03 -34.12
C SER A 16 -53.08 10.48 -33.71
N PHE A 17 -52.36 10.90 -32.66
CA PHE A 17 -51.75 12.24 -32.65
C PHE A 17 -50.44 12.19 -31.79
N LEU A 18 -49.32 12.42 -32.47
CA LEU A 18 -48.02 12.70 -31.86
C LEU A 18 -48.13 14.08 -31.17
N GLN A 19 -47.96 14.12 -29.87
CA GLN A 19 -47.52 15.31 -29.17
C GLN A 19 -46.44 14.93 -28.20
N SER A 20 -45.21 15.39 -28.53
CA SER A 20 -44.02 15.36 -27.69
C SER A 20 -44.26 16.21 -26.48
N THR A 21 -44.44 15.63 -25.33
CA THR A 21 -44.30 16.31 -24.05
C THR A 21 -42.94 15.96 -23.44
N SER A 22 -41.99 16.89 -23.57
CA SER A 22 -40.73 16.89 -22.84
C SER A 22 -41.05 17.05 -21.34
N VAL A 23 -40.93 15.92 -20.61
CA VAL A 23 -40.94 15.98 -19.15
C VAL A 23 -39.52 16.41 -18.76
N LEU A 24 -39.35 17.69 -18.47
CA LEU A 24 -38.23 18.19 -17.70
C LEU A 24 -38.32 17.57 -16.30
N ALA A 25 -37.53 16.55 -16.03
CA ALA A 25 -37.26 16.10 -14.69
C ALA A 25 -36.43 17.21 -13.99
N GLY A 26 -37.11 18.05 -13.26
CA GLY A 26 -36.50 19.01 -12.36
C GLY A 26 -35.76 18.23 -11.25
N VAL A 27 -34.47 18.11 -11.37
CA VAL A 27 -33.62 17.72 -10.25
C VAL A 27 -33.69 18.86 -9.24
N LEU A 28 -34.48 18.68 -8.18
CA LEU A 28 -34.40 19.51 -6.99
C LEU A 28 -33.01 19.39 -6.41
N ALA A 29 -32.14 20.33 -6.73
CA ALA A 29 -30.86 20.51 -6.07
C ALA A 29 -31.16 20.87 -4.62
N LEU A 30 -30.90 19.91 -3.70
CA LEU A 30 -30.82 20.20 -2.28
C LEU A 30 -29.66 21.18 -2.06
N PRO A 31 -29.88 22.34 -1.43
CA PRO A 31 -28.81 23.28 -1.15
C PRO A 31 -27.96 22.73 0.00
N GLY A 32 -26.65 22.55 -0.23
CA GLY A 32 -25.67 22.57 0.83
C GLY A 32 -25.09 21.21 1.28
N LEU A 33 -24.72 20.32 0.36
CA LEU A 33 -23.55 19.50 0.58
C LEU A 33 -22.40 20.21 -0.13
N ALA A 34 -21.50 20.82 0.62
CA ALA A 34 -20.20 21.20 0.10
C ALA A 34 -19.62 19.92 -0.54
N ARG A 35 -19.38 19.94 -1.86
CA ARG A 35 -18.60 18.89 -2.50
C ARG A 35 -17.30 18.82 -1.71
N GLY A 36 -17.07 17.72 -0.98
CA GLY A 36 -15.80 17.48 -0.34
C GLY A 36 -14.69 17.65 -1.38
N ALA A 37 -13.57 18.22 -0.98
CA ALA A 37 -12.42 18.35 -1.86
C ALA A 37 -12.10 16.96 -2.44
N GLU A 38 -12.01 16.88 -3.77
CA GLU A 38 -11.67 15.63 -4.47
C GLU A 38 -10.14 15.55 -4.60
N VAL A 39 -9.58 14.39 -4.34
CA VAL A 39 -8.17 14.12 -4.58
C VAL A 39 -7.89 14.30 -6.08
N ARG A 40 -6.88 15.12 -6.41
CA ARG A 40 -6.47 15.32 -7.80
C ARG A 40 -5.81 14.05 -8.38
N PRO A 41 -5.79 13.88 -9.72
CA PRO A 41 -5.04 12.80 -10.34
C PRO A 41 -3.55 12.86 -9.99
N ALA A 42 -2.93 11.70 -9.80
CA ALA A 42 -1.51 11.60 -9.50
C ALA A 42 -0.64 12.10 -10.67
N PRO A 43 0.27 13.06 -10.44
CA PRO A 43 1.06 13.66 -11.52
C PRO A 43 1.97 12.63 -12.19
N GLY A 44 1.97 12.59 -13.53
CA GLY A 44 2.78 11.65 -14.30
C GLY A 44 2.38 10.19 -14.23
N MET A 45 1.30 9.86 -13.51
CA MET A 45 0.72 8.52 -13.46
C MET A 45 -0.37 8.34 -14.52
N PRO A 46 -0.63 7.10 -14.97
CA PRO A 46 -1.83 6.80 -15.75
C PRO A 46 -3.10 7.20 -14.99
N ALA A 47 -4.22 7.41 -15.70
CA ALA A 47 -5.50 7.59 -15.04
C ALA A 47 -5.88 6.31 -14.26
N PRO A 48 -6.36 6.41 -13.01
CA PRO A 48 -6.73 5.23 -12.25
C PRO A 48 -7.99 4.55 -12.82
N ARG A 49 -7.94 3.22 -12.88
CA ARG A 49 -9.11 2.38 -13.03
C ARG A 49 -9.66 2.06 -11.66
N PHE A 50 -10.99 2.07 -11.51
CA PHE A 50 -11.61 1.66 -10.25
C PHE A 50 -12.16 0.25 -10.39
N VAL A 51 -11.91 -0.58 -9.38
CA VAL A 51 -12.40 -1.95 -9.29
C VAL A 51 -13.11 -2.19 -7.96
N GLU A 52 -14.11 -3.04 -7.96
CA GLU A 52 -14.75 -3.51 -6.72
C GLU A 52 -13.99 -4.76 -6.24
N THR A 53 -13.53 -4.74 -5.01
CA THR A 53 -12.81 -5.86 -4.39
C THR A 53 -13.11 -5.92 -2.90
N ASN A 54 -13.42 -7.12 -2.39
CA ASN A 54 -13.55 -7.39 -0.96
C ASN A 54 -14.35 -6.30 -0.19
N GLY A 55 -15.45 -5.82 -0.78
CA GLY A 55 -16.36 -4.84 -0.18
C GLY A 55 -15.89 -3.38 -0.23
N ILE A 56 -14.84 -3.07 -0.97
CA ILE A 56 -14.35 -1.71 -1.21
C ILE A 56 -14.21 -1.41 -2.70
N ARG A 57 -14.29 -0.13 -3.03
CA ARG A 57 -13.91 0.41 -4.35
C ARG A 57 -12.45 0.84 -4.30
N MET A 58 -11.61 0.20 -5.10
CA MET A 58 -10.17 0.39 -5.13
C MET A 58 -9.72 1.12 -6.39
N ALA A 59 -8.86 2.12 -6.24
CA ALA A 59 -8.19 2.80 -7.34
C ALA A 59 -6.91 2.05 -7.72
N VAL A 60 -6.75 1.75 -9.01
CA VAL A 60 -5.62 0.96 -9.54
C VAL A 60 -5.01 1.69 -10.71
N TYR A 61 -3.70 1.88 -10.68
CA TYR A 61 -2.91 2.48 -11.75
C TYR A 61 -2.19 1.37 -12.51
N GLU A 62 -2.39 1.32 -13.83
CA GLU A 62 -1.85 0.24 -14.67
C GLU A 62 -1.02 0.81 -15.82
N GLN A 63 0.10 0.14 -16.14
CA GLN A 63 0.91 0.46 -17.30
C GLN A 63 1.59 -0.78 -17.88
N GLY A 64 1.66 -0.87 -19.22
CA GLY A 64 2.29 -1.98 -19.93
C GLY A 64 1.38 -3.19 -20.11
N THR A 65 1.99 -4.25 -20.64
CA THR A 65 1.35 -5.54 -20.95
C THR A 65 2.32 -6.67 -20.63
N GLY A 66 1.84 -7.92 -20.59
CA GLY A 66 2.68 -9.09 -20.27
C GLY A 66 2.45 -9.60 -18.87
N ILE A 67 3.48 -10.19 -18.25
CA ILE A 67 3.37 -10.80 -16.92
C ILE A 67 3.02 -9.72 -15.89
N PRO A 68 1.95 -9.91 -15.09
CA PRO A 68 1.53 -8.91 -14.11
C PRO A 68 2.50 -8.79 -12.92
N VAL A 69 2.80 -7.54 -12.54
CA VAL A 69 3.60 -7.19 -11.36
C VAL A 69 2.80 -6.19 -10.52
N VAL A 70 2.31 -6.62 -9.37
CA VAL A 70 1.54 -5.80 -8.43
C VAL A 70 2.47 -5.11 -7.45
N LEU A 71 2.32 -3.80 -7.28
CA LEU A 71 3.19 -2.93 -6.50
C LEU A 71 2.44 -2.38 -5.28
N CYS A 72 2.67 -2.94 -4.10
CA CYS A 72 2.02 -2.59 -2.84
C CYS A 72 2.86 -1.57 -2.06
N HIS A 73 2.32 -0.37 -1.84
CA HIS A 73 2.98 0.70 -1.09
C HIS A 73 2.85 0.53 0.43
N GLY A 74 3.62 1.31 1.21
CA GLY A 74 3.59 1.31 2.66
C GLY A 74 2.90 2.52 3.30
N PHE A 75 3.31 2.89 4.51
CA PHE A 75 2.80 4.01 5.28
C PHE A 75 3.88 5.12 5.42
N PRO A 76 3.53 6.39 5.28
CA PRO A 76 2.29 6.92 4.68
C PRO A 76 2.49 7.19 3.18
N GLU A 77 2.26 6.18 2.39
CA GLU A 77 2.49 6.23 0.95
C GLU A 77 1.17 6.13 0.15
N LEU A 78 1.30 6.09 -1.17
CA LEU A 78 0.23 5.94 -2.17
C LEU A 78 0.77 5.08 -3.31
N ALA A 79 -0.10 4.65 -4.24
CA ALA A 79 0.35 4.07 -5.51
C ALA A 79 1.40 4.96 -6.22
N PHE A 80 1.34 6.25 -5.99
CA PHE A 80 2.27 7.26 -6.52
C PHE A 80 3.73 7.04 -6.09
N SER A 81 3.99 6.34 -5.00
CA SER A 81 5.35 5.96 -4.60
C SER A 81 6.04 5.07 -5.63
N TRP A 82 5.25 4.40 -6.47
CA TRP A 82 5.72 3.54 -7.55
C TRP A 82 5.80 4.21 -8.93
N ARG A 83 5.69 5.55 -8.99
CA ARG A 83 5.70 6.34 -10.25
C ARG A 83 6.92 6.12 -11.14
N PHE A 84 8.04 5.68 -10.56
CA PHE A 84 9.27 5.35 -11.31
C PHE A 84 9.33 3.88 -11.74
N GLN A 85 8.63 2.99 -11.02
CA GLN A 85 8.62 1.56 -11.32
C GLN A 85 7.59 1.22 -12.39
N LEU A 86 6.43 1.88 -12.41
CA LEU A 86 5.40 1.62 -13.40
C LEU A 86 5.93 1.72 -14.85
N PRO A 87 6.50 2.86 -15.29
CA PRO A 87 7.01 2.98 -16.67
C PRO A 87 8.18 2.05 -16.94
N ALA A 88 9.10 1.85 -15.99
CA ALA A 88 10.26 1.00 -16.17
C ALA A 88 9.87 -0.49 -16.36
N LEU A 89 8.88 -0.98 -15.61
CA LEU A 89 8.35 -2.32 -15.77
C LEU A 89 7.61 -2.47 -17.10
N ALA A 90 6.82 -1.47 -17.50
CA ALA A 90 6.12 -1.47 -18.78
C ALA A 90 7.09 -1.50 -19.96
N GLU A 91 8.16 -0.71 -19.95
CA GLU A 91 9.22 -0.72 -20.94
C GLU A 91 9.98 -2.06 -20.98
N ALA A 92 10.08 -2.73 -19.83
CA ALA A 92 10.71 -4.03 -19.73
C ALA A 92 9.81 -5.20 -20.20
N GLY A 93 8.54 -4.93 -20.58
CA GLY A 93 7.58 -5.91 -21.09
C GLY A 93 6.70 -6.56 -20.03
N PHE A 94 6.52 -5.93 -18.87
CA PHE A 94 5.63 -6.37 -17.80
C PHE A 94 4.37 -5.51 -17.74
N ARG A 95 3.28 -6.07 -17.19
CA ARG A 95 2.07 -5.32 -16.81
C ARG A 95 2.22 -4.86 -15.36
N ALA A 96 2.60 -3.62 -15.15
CA ALA A 96 2.72 -3.04 -13.81
C ALA A 96 1.35 -2.58 -13.31
N VAL A 97 1.00 -2.93 -12.06
CA VAL A 97 -0.28 -2.66 -11.41
C VAL A 97 -0.01 -2.11 -10.02
N ALA A 98 -0.36 -0.87 -9.75
CA ALA A 98 -0.15 -0.22 -8.45
C ALA A 98 -1.49 0.26 -7.89
N PRO A 99 -2.08 -0.42 -6.88
CA PRO A 99 -3.27 0.08 -6.21
C PRO A 99 -2.93 1.16 -5.18
N ASP A 100 -3.81 2.16 -5.01
CA ASP A 100 -3.96 2.79 -3.70
C ASP A 100 -4.60 1.73 -2.80
N GLN A 101 -3.90 1.25 -1.79
CA GLN A 101 -4.40 0.16 -0.96
C GLN A 101 -5.51 0.66 -0.02
N ARG A 102 -6.26 -0.27 0.61
CA ARG A 102 -7.35 0.02 1.56
C ARG A 102 -6.95 1.11 2.56
N GLY A 103 -7.74 2.18 2.62
CA GLY A 103 -7.49 3.28 3.55
C GLY A 103 -6.64 4.43 3.00
N TYR A 104 -6.21 4.37 1.73
CA TYR A 104 -5.33 5.36 1.13
C TYR A 104 -5.86 5.94 -0.18
N GLY A 105 -5.45 7.15 -0.47
CA GLY A 105 -5.64 7.81 -1.76
C GLY A 105 -7.10 7.83 -2.22
N LEU A 106 -7.34 7.37 -3.43
CA LEU A 106 -8.67 7.30 -4.05
C LEU A 106 -9.46 6.02 -3.70
N THR A 107 -8.88 5.12 -2.93
CA THR A 107 -9.53 3.89 -2.46
C THR A 107 -10.38 4.15 -1.22
N ASP A 108 -11.42 3.35 -1.04
CA ASP A 108 -12.31 3.44 0.12
C ASP A 108 -11.56 3.28 1.44
N ARG A 109 -12.07 3.93 2.47
CA ARG A 109 -11.54 4.02 3.82
C ARG A 109 -12.60 3.59 4.84
N PRO A 110 -12.81 2.28 5.04
CA PRO A 110 -13.75 1.79 6.05
C PRO A 110 -13.48 2.37 7.43
N GLU A 111 -14.53 2.65 8.19
CA GLU A 111 -14.42 3.24 9.53
C GLU A 111 -13.99 2.21 10.58
N ASP A 112 -14.43 0.94 10.42
CA ASP A 112 -14.11 -0.11 11.39
C ASP A 112 -12.64 -0.55 11.27
N VAL A 113 -11.91 -0.39 12.37
CA VAL A 113 -10.49 -0.82 12.48
C VAL A 113 -10.32 -2.30 12.14
N ALA A 114 -11.30 -3.15 12.45
CA ALA A 114 -11.23 -4.59 12.20
C ALA A 114 -11.10 -4.93 10.71
N GLU A 115 -11.55 -4.05 9.81
CA GLU A 115 -11.44 -4.23 8.36
C GLU A 115 -10.02 -4.01 7.80
N TYR A 116 -9.05 -3.68 8.65
CA TYR A 116 -7.66 -3.46 8.24
C TYR A 116 -6.72 -4.59 8.65
N SER A 117 -7.24 -5.80 8.92
CA SER A 117 -6.39 -6.96 9.18
C SER A 117 -5.61 -7.37 7.92
N LEU A 118 -4.45 -8.02 8.11
CA LEU A 118 -3.65 -8.52 6.97
C LEU A 118 -4.46 -9.43 6.04
N LYS A 119 -5.45 -10.15 6.59
CA LYS A 119 -6.36 -10.95 5.76
C LYS A 119 -7.18 -10.08 4.81
N HIS A 120 -7.78 -8.99 5.30
CA HIS A 120 -8.55 -8.07 4.45
C HIS A 120 -7.66 -7.47 3.36
N LEU A 121 -6.42 -7.07 3.71
CA LEU A 121 -5.48 -6.50 2.75
C LEU A 121 -5.06 -7.52 1.68
N CYS A 122 -4.88 -8.78 2.03
CA CYS A 122 -4.60 -9.86 1.07
C CYS A 122 -5.83 -10.20 0.22
N ASP A 123 -7.02 -10.27 0.81
CA ASP A 123 -8.26 -10.53 0.07
C ASP A 123 -8.58 -9.39 -0.91
N ASP A 124 -8.22 -8.15 -0.57
CA ASP A 124 -8.30 -7.00 -1.48
C ASP A 124 -7.43 -7.23 -2.72
N MET A 125 -6.20 -7.70 -2.54
CA MET A 125 -5.28 -7.99 -3.65
C MET A 125 -5.79 -9.16 -4.50
N ALA A 126 -6.30 -10.22 -3.88
CA ALA A 126 -6.86 -11.37 -4.60
C ALA A 126 -8.08 -10.96 -5.43
N GLY A 127 -9.03 -10.23 -4.83
CA GLY A 127 -10.21 -9.74 -5.53
C GLY A 127 -9.90 -8.68 -6.60
N MET A 128 -8.86 -7.85 -6.38
CA MET A 128 -8.35 -6.94 -7.42
C MET A 128 -7.84 -7.72 -8.64
N LEU A 129 -7.09 -8.81 -8.44
CA LEU A 129 -6.66 -9.67 -9.55
C LEU A 129 -7.86 -10.21 -10.31
N ASP A 130 -8.91 -10.69 -9.60
CA ASP A 130 -10.14 -11.20 -10.23
C ASP A 130 -10.83 -10.12 -11.09
N ALA A 131 -10.99 -8.91 -10.54
CA ALA A 131 -11.60 -7.78 -11.24
C ALA A 131 -10.77 -7.29 -12.46
N LEU A 132 -9.47 -7.56 -12.48
CA LEU A 132 -8.57 -7.25 -13.58
C LEU A 132 -8.34 -8.42 -14.55
N GLU A 133 -9.03 -9.55 -14.33
CA GLU A 133 -8.88 -10.79 -15.09
C GLU A 133 -7.43 -11.32 -15.10
N ILE A 134 -6.77 -11.23 -13.93
CA ILE A 134 -5.41 -11.71 -13.70
C ILE A 134 -5.48 -12.98 -12.85
N ASP A 135 -4.98 -14.10 -13.39
CA ASP A 135 -4.90 -15.36 -12.63
C ASP A 135 -3.84 -15.30 -11.55
N LYS A 136 -2.61 -14.94 -11.93
CA LYS A 136 -1.45 -14.84 -11.02
C LYS A 136 -0.61 -13.62 -11.32
N ALA A 137 0.09 -13.12 -10.29
CA ALA A 137 1.00 -12.00 -10.42
C ALA A 137 2.27 -12.18 -9.58
N VAL A 138 3.33 -11.43 -9.93
CA VAL A 138 4.41 -11.17 -8.99
C VAL A 138 3.97 -10.04 -8.07
N PHE A 139 4.17 -10.19 -6.76
CA PHE A 139 3.84 -9.16 -5.79
C PHE A 139 5.12 -8.51 -5.26
N VAL A 140 5.21 -7.21 -5.36
CA VAL A 140 6.31 -6.36 -4.89
C VAL A 140 5.75 -5.42 -3.83
N GLY A 141 6.32 -5.39 -2.64
CA GLY A 141 5.79 -4.56 -1.56
C GLY A 141 6.88 -3.86 -0.76
N HIS A 142 6.65 -2.57 -0.47
CA HIS A 142 7.50 -1.74 0.37
C HIS A 142 6.84 -1.50 1.72
N ASP A 143 7.61 -1.49 2.80
CA ASP A 143 7.15 -1.24 4.18
C ASP A 143 5.93 -2.11 4.53
N TRP A 144 4.76 -1.55 4.87
CA TRP A 144 3.52 -2.29 5.10
C TRP A 144 3.07 -3.10 3.89
N GLY A 145 3.29 -2.58 2.67
CA GLY A 145 3.05 -3.34 1.44
C GLY A 145 3.90 -4.61 1.38
N GLY A 146 5.11 -4.59 1.93
CA GLY A 146 5.92 -5.79 2.12
C GLY A 146 5.24 -6.80 3.04
N GLY A 147 4.66 -6.35 4.16
CA GLY A 147 3.83 -7.22 5.02
C GLY A 147 2.69 -7.91 4.27
N VAL A 148 2.01 -7.15 3.40
CA VAL A 148 0.93 -7.69 2.54
C VAL A 148 1.45 -8.75 1.58
N VAL A 149 2.51 -8.47 0.81
CA VAL A 149 2.99 -9.41 -0.22
C VAL A 149 3.55 -10.70 0.37
N TRP A 150 4.24 -10.64 1.51
CA TRP A 150 4.66 -11.85 2.21
C TRP A 150 3.48 -12.67 2.75
N MET A 151 2.40 -12.00 3.14
CA MET A 151 1.19 -12.69 3.60
C MET A 151 0.37 -13.24 2.41
N MET A 152 0.40 -12.58 1.22
CA MET A 152 -0.18 -13.12 -0.01
C MET A 152 0.38 -14.51 -0.34
N ALA A 153 1.70 -14.69 -0.25
CA ALA A 153 2.34 -16.00 -0.48
C ALA A 153 1.85 -17.10 0.48
N ARG A 154 1.26 -16.73 1.61
CA ARG A 154 0.79 -17.66 2.65
C ARG A 154 -0.71 -17.91 2.63
N LEU A 155 -1.49 -16.88 2.33
CA LEU A 155 -2.96 -16.98 2.28
C LEU A 155 -3.46 -17.31 0.87
N HIS A 156 -2.80 -16.82 -0.16
CA HIS A 156 -3.17 -16.99 -1.57
C HIS A 156 -1.97 -17.44 -2.43
N PRO A 157 -1.26 -18.54 -2.05
CA PRO A 157 -0.06 -18.99 -2.76
C PRO A 157 -0.32 -19.32 -4.23
N ASP A 158 -1.54 -19.76 -4.55
CA ASP A 158 -2.01 -20.04 -5.90
C ASP A 158 -2.15 -18.80 -6.80
N ARG A 159 -2.14 -17.60 -6.22
CA ARG A 159 -2.19 -16.32 -6.94
C ARG A 159 -0.80 -15.68 -7.13
N CYS A 160 0.26 -16.30 -6.62
CA CYS A 160 1.62 -15.75 -6.63
C CYS A 160 2.49 -16.44 -7.68
N LEU A 161 3.18 -15.64 -8.51
CA LEU A 161 4.28 -16.08 -9.38
C LEU A 161 5.65 -15.87 -8.73
N GLY A 162 5.76 -14.94 -7.80
CA GLY A 162 6.95 -14.58 -7.07
C GLY A 162 6.67 -13.44 -6.09
N ILE A 163 7.55 -13.27 -5.10
CA ILE A 163 7.41 -12.25 -4.06
C ILE A 163 8.68 -11.41 -3.97
N VAL A 164 8.50 -10.10 -3.87
CA VAL A 164 9.59 -9.16 -3.65
C VAL A 164 9.26 -8.27 -2.45
N GLY A 165 10.05 -8.39 -1.39
CA GLY A 165 10.00 -7.45 -0.26
C GLY A 165 11.03 -6.34 -0.44
N VAL A 166 10.57 -5.10 -0.53
CA VAL A 166 11.44 -3.91 -0.52
C VAL A 166 11.48 -3.38 0.91
N ASN A 167 12.64 -3.39 1.52
CA ASN A 167 12.96 -3.14 2.93
C ASN A 167 12.32 -4.13 3.92
N THR A 168 11.14 -4.64 3.66
CA THR A 168 10.39 -5.51 4.58
C THR A 168 10.75 -6.99 4.38
N PRO A 169 11.29 -7.68 5.38
CA PRO A 169 11.56 -9.09 5.31
C PRO A 169 10.29 -9.93 5.49
N GLY A 170 10.29 -11.16 4.98
CA GLY A 170 9.27 -12.15 5.27
C GLY A 170 9.32 -12.60 6.74
N GLY A 171 8.19 -12.62 7.42
CA GLY A 171 8.11 -13.15 8.79
C GLY A 171 8.45 -14.64 8.85
N ARG A 172 9.09 -15.07 9.93
CA ARG A 172 9.43 -16.48 10.16
C ARG A 172 8.22 -17.34 10.48
N PRO A 173 8.25 -18.64 10.09
CA PRO A 173 7.24 -19.59 10.54
C PRO A 173 7.13 -19.65 12.06
N PRO A 174 5.90 -19.84 12.62
CA PRO A 174 5.71 -20.04 14.04
C PRO A 174 6.56 -21.24 14.55
N GLY A 175 7.20 -21.05 15.71
CA GLY A 175 8.05 -22.08 16.33
C GLY A 175 9.48 -22.18 15.75
N MET A 176 9.77 -21.54 14.64
CA MET A 176 11.13 -21.48 14.13
C MET A 176 12.01 -20.60 15.04
N PRO A 177 13.18 -21.07 15.49
CA PRO A 177 14.09 -20.28 16.32
C PRO A 177 14.45 -18.95 15.64
N ARG A 178 14.41 -17.85 16.39
CA ARG A 178 14.97 -16.59 15.92
C ARG A 178 16.49 -16.69 15.94
N ARG A 179 17.14 -16.32 14.84
CA ARG A 179 18.59 -16.07 14.90
C ARG A 179 18.82 -14.89 15.85
N GLN A 180 19.85 -14.98 16.66
CA GLN A 180 20.28 -13.83 17.46
C GLN A 180 20.67 -12.71 16.48
N PRO A 181 20.21 -11.48 16.73
CA PRO A 181 20.66 -10.34 15.92
C PRO A 181 22.19 -10.29 15.94
N THR A 182 22.81 -10.18 14.78
CA THR A 182 24.27 -10.00 14.66
C THR A 182 24.71 -8.59 15.04
N GLU A 183 23.75 -7.69 15.17
CA GLU A 183 23.98 -6.28 15.46
C GLU A 183 23.09 -5.81 16.63
N GLU A 184 23.62 -4.88 17.39
CA GLU A 184 22.84 -4.26 18.47
C GLU A 184 21.65 -3.48 17.92
N PRO A 185 20.50 -3.48 18.64
CA PRO A 185 19.35 -2.67 18.25
C PRO A 185 19.73 -1.18 18.19
N LEU A 186 19.47 -0.56 17.05
CA LEU A 186 19.69 0.89 16.90
C LEU A 186 18.64 1.70 17.65
N ILE A 187 17.39 1.23 17.61
CA ILE A 187 16.24 1.93 18.18
C ILE A 187 16.09 1.55 19.65
N VAL A 188 15.98 2.57 20.51
CA VAL A 188 15.66 2.40 21.93
C VAL A 188 14.14 2.38 22.08
N ARG A 189 13.55 1.17 22.08
CA ARG A 189 12.10 1.02 22.21
C ARG A 189 11.60 1.44 23.58
N SER A 190 10.62 2.33 23.59
CA SER A 190 9.95 2.86 24.77
C SER A 190 8.42 2.94 24.52
N GLU A 191 7.69 3.45 25.48
CA GLU A 191 6.28 3.81 25.32
C GLU A 191 6.06 4.90 24.25
N ASN A 192 7.11 5.66 23.93
CA ASN A 192 7.09 6.72 22.92
C ASN A 192 7.40 6.20 21.52
N TYR A 193 7.70 4.91 21.35
CA TYR A 193 7.92 4.31 20.02
C TYR A 193 6.65 4.46 19.17
N TYR A 194 6.78 4.95 17.95
CA TYR A 194 5.64 5.35 17.11
C TYR A 194 4.55 4.28 16.98
N THR A 195 4.93 2.98 16.87
CA THR A 195 3.91 1.92 16.74
C THR A 195 3.06 1.76 18.01
N VAL A 196 3.58 2.17 19.18
CA VAL A 196 2.84 2.21 20.45
C VAL A 196 1.92 3.43 20.46
N GLN A 197 2.44 4.60 20.09
CA GLN A 197 1.66 5.84 20.01
C GLN A 197 0.49 5.74 19.03
N PHE A 198 0.66 5.03 17.92
CA PHE A 198 -0.36 4.85 16.89
C PHE A 198 -1.53 3.96 17.33
N GLN A 199 -1.39 3.23 18.45
CA GLN A 199 -2.50 2.44 19.00
C GLN A 199 -3.62 3.30 19.57
N GLU A 200 -3.31 4.51 20.05
CA GLU A 200 -4.29 5.44 20.62
C GLU A 200 -5.03 6.18 19.50
N PRO A 201 -6.36 5.94 19.32
CA PRO A 201 -7.13 6.63 18.28
C PRO A 201 -7.12 8.16 18.46
N GLY A 202 -6.92 8.88 17.36
CA GLY A 202 -6.91 10.34 17.32
C GLY A 202 -5.59 10.99 17.71
N ARG A 203 -4.68 10.31 18.42
CA ARG A 203 -3.40 10.90 18.85
C ARG A 203 -2.48 11.18 17.67
N ALA A 204 -2.19 10.17 16.88
CA ALA A 204 -1.33 10.29 15.71
C ALA A 204 -2.00 11.07 14.59
N GLU A 205 -3.30 10.87 14.38
CA GLU A 205 -4.09 11.66 13.43
C GLU A 205 -3.96 13.15 13.69
N LYS A 206 -4.16 13.58 14.92
CA LYS A 206 -4.07 14.99 15.32
C LYS A 206 -2.68 15.56 15.06
N ALA A 207 -1.62 14.84 15.42
CA ALA A 207 -0.24 15.31 15.27
C ALA A 207 0.17 15.41 13.79
N LEU A 208 -0.07 14.34 13.01
CA LEU A 208 0.29 14.27 11.59
C LEU A 208 -0.53 15.24 10.73
N SER A 209 -1.80 15.49 11.08
CA SER A 209 -2.68 16.39 10.34
C SER A 209 -2.58 17.86 10.79
N ALA A 210 -1.82 18.17 11.83
CA ALA A 210 -1.61 19.56 12.27
C ALA A 210 -0.86 20.37 11.20
N ASP A 211 0.09 19.73 10.51
CA ASP A 211 0.78 20.24 9.34
C ASP A 211 1.20 19.02 8.48
N VAL A 212 0.36 18.71 7.50
CA VAL A 212 0.56 17.52 6.64
C VAL A 212 1.84 17.63 5.83
N ARG A 213 2.13 18.84 5.29
CA ARG A 213 3.36 19.06 4.52
C ARG A 213 4.60 18.80 5.37
N LYS A 214 4.64 19.36 6.57
CA LYS A 214 5.74 19.15 7.52
C LYS A 214 5.92 17.67 7.89
N SER A 215 4.81 16.93 8.03
CA SER A 215 4.84 15.50 8.29
C SER A 215 5.55 14.74 7.16
N PHE A 216 5.28 15.08 5.90
CA PHE A 216 5.97 14.50 4.75
C PHE A 216 7.41 14.97 4.60
N GLU A 217 7.71 16.24 4.87
CA GLU A 217 9.08 16.78 4.88
C GLU A 217 9.96 16.10 5.95
N MET A 218 9.38 15.72 7.07
CA MET A 218 10.08 14.94 8.10
C MET A 218 10.33 13.50 7.65
N LEU A 219 9.34 12.84 7.09
CA LEU A 219 9.39 11.42 6.79
C LEU A 219 10.12 11.11 5.48
N LEU A 220 9.81 11.85 4.39
CA LEU A 220 10.29 11.55 3.04
C LEU A 220 11.57 12.32 2.70
N ARG A 221 12.67 11.96 3.40
CA ARG A 221 13.96 12.61 3.23
C ARG A 221 15.13 11.63 3.29
N ARG A 222 16.26 12.04 2.72
CA ARG A 222 17.55 11.37 2.83
C ARG A 222 18.31 11.90 4.03
N GLY A 223 19.19 11.08 4.61
CA GLY A 223 19.93 11.43 5.80
C GLY A 223 19.02 11.55 7.02
N TYR A 224 19.40 12.33 8.04
CA TYR A 224 18.70 12.44 9.31
C TYR A 224 18.57 11.08 9.99
N ILE A 225 17.36 10.60 10.26
CA ILE A 225 17.13 9.27 10.83
C ILE A 225 17.48 8.14 9.85
N TRP A 226 17.58 8.42 8.56
CA TRP A 226 17.94 7.46 7.51
C TRP A 226 19.43 7.55 7.15
N ASP A 227 20.28 7.65 8.16
CA ASP A 227 21.73 7.53 8.11
C ASP A 227 22.16 6.81 9.39
N VAL A 228 22.62 5.58 9.27
CA VAL A 228 22.92 4.68 10.41
C VAL A 228 24.00 5.26 11.32
N GLU A 229 25.05 5.86 10.77
CA GLU A 229 26.15 6.39 11.58
C GLU A 229 25.73 7.69 12.29
N ALA A 230 25.02 8.59 11.60
CA ALA A 230 24.42 9.76 12.22
C ALA A 230 23.41 9.37 13.31
N PHE A 231 22.58 8.38 13.04
CA PHE A 231 21.59 7.87 14.00
C PHE A 231 22.25 7.28 15.26
N LYS A 232 23.31 6.49 15.13
CA LYS A 232 24.08 5.95 16.26
C LYS A 232 24.71 7.04 17.14
N ALA A 233 25.09 8.15 16.51
CA ALA A 233 25.71 9.28 17.22
C ALA A 233 24.70 10.12 18.03
N MET A 234 23.39 9.97 17.77
CA MET A 234 22.36 10.69 18.53
C MET A 234 22.27 10.18 19.98
N PRO A 235 21.91 11.04 20.95
CA PRO A 235 21.68 10.62 22.34
C PRO A 235 20.61 9.53 22.43
N ALA A 236 20.83 8.52 23.29
CA ALA A 236 19.91 7.38 23.42
C ALA A 236 18.49 7.78 23.89
N ASP A 237 18.37 8.91 24.58
CA ASP A 237 17.10 9.48 25.05
C ASP A 237 16.49 10.50 24.09
N SER A 238 17.11 10.73 22.92
CA SER A 238 16.56 11.62 21.90
C SER A 238 15.27 11.04 21.29
N PRO A 239 14.35 11.88 20.80
CA PRO A 239 13.15 11.43 20.09
C PRO A 239 13.48 10.53 18.90
N GLU A 240 14.56 10.84 18.19
CA GLU A 240 15.02 10.09 17.02
C GLU A 240 15.41 8.66 17.40
N ARG A 241 16.27 8.47 18.42
CA ARG A 241 16.72 7.14 18.87
C ARG A 241 15.58 6.31 19.44
N GLN A 242 14.54 6.94 19.96
CA GLN A 242 13.32 6.31 20.42
C GLN A 242 12.27 6.13 19.29
N MET A 243 12.51 6.70 18.11
CA MET A 243 11.53 6.78 17.04
C MET A 243 10.19 7.35 17.54
N ASP A 244 10.26 8.39 18.35
CA ASP A 244 9.12 9.18 18.83
C ASP A 244 8.70 10.16 17.72
N LEU A 245 8.04 9.62 16.69
CA LEU A 245 7.68 10.40 15.49
C LEU A 245 6.82 11.61 15.83
N LEU A 246 5.93 11.51 16.82
CA LEU A 246 5.04 12.61 17.15
C LEU A 246 5.82 13.78 17.79
N ARG A 247 6.79 13.47 18.63
CA ARG A 247 7.67 14.50 19.21
C ARG A 247 8.68 15.06 18.20
N MET A 248 9.10 14.24 17.24
CA MET A 248 9.96 14.73 16.16
C MET A 248 9.27 15.81 15.31
N LEU A 249 7.93 15.79 15.18
CA LEU A 249 7.15 16.83 14.49
C LEU A 249 7.23 18.21 15.20
N ASP A 250 7.63 18.28 16.46
CA ASP A 250 7.78 19.56 17.17
C ASP A 250 9.04 20.34 16.74
N ARG A 251 9.97 19.71 16.00
CA ARG A 251 11.18 20.39 15.51
C ARG A 251 10.82 21.48 14.48
N GLU A 252 11.61 22.54 14.47
CA GLU A 252 11.48 23.62 13.48
C GLU A 252 12.12 23.26 12.14
N ASP A 253 13.20 22.44 12.16
CA ASP A 253 13.96 22.01 11.01
C ASP A 253 14.38 20.55 11.11
N TYR A 254 14.71 19.95 9.98
CA TYR A 254 15.19 18.57 9.88
C TYR A 254 16.49 18.52 9.09
N PRO A 255 17.55 17.85 9.59
CA PRO A 255 18.76 17.58 8.82
C PRO A 255 18.46 16.73 7.57
N GLY A 256 19.35 16.77 6.58
CA GLY A 256 19.21 16.00 5.35
C GLY A 256 18.35 16.72 4.30
N GLU A 257 17.88 16.00 3.30
CA GLU A 257 17.23 16.54 2.11
C GLU A 257 15.92 15.81 1.81
N VAL A 258 14.83 16.54 1.58
CA VAL A 258 13.60 15.98 1.01
C VAL A 258 13.90 15.53 -0.42
N PHE A 259 13.72 14.25 -0.73
CA PHE A 259 14.05 13.72 -2.05
C PHE A 259 12.90 13.85 -3.06
N LEU A 260 11.73 14.29 -2.62
CA LEU A 260 10.59 14.56 -3.48
C LEU A 260 10.77 15.87 -4.24
N SER A 261 10.28 15.95 -5.48
CA SER A 261 10.03 17.24 -6.12
C SER A 261 8.90 17.98 -5.42
N GLU A 262 8.84 19.31 -5.57
CA GLU A 262 7.73 20.11 -5.01
C GLU A 262 6.36 19.58 -5.46
N GLU A 263 6.20 19.24 -6.75
CA GLU A 263 4.96 18.68 -7.28
C GLU A 263 4.57 17.35 -6.62
N ALA A 264 5.56 16.51 -6.32
CA ALA A 264 5.31 15.23 -5.64
C ALA A 264 4.95 15.45 -4.16
N LEU A 265 5.64 16.36 -3.48
CA LEU A 265 5.35 16.73 -2.11
C LEU A 265 3.96 17.36 -1.98
N ASP A 266 3.60 18.28 -2.89
CA ASP A 266 2.26 18.86 -2.97
C ASP A 266 1.19 17.77 -3.17
N TYR A 267 1.42 16.79 -4.04
CA TYR A 267 0.47 15.71 -4.27
C TYR A 267 0.22 14.85 -3.02
N PHE A 268 1.28 14.47 -2.31
CA PHE A 268 1.14 13.75 -1.03
C PHE A 268 0.40 14.61 -0.01
N THR A 269 0.79 15.87 0.14
CA THR A 269 0.20 16.81 1.10
C THR A 269 -1.29 16.97 0.85
N GLU A 270 -1.69 17.40 -0.34
CA GLU A 270 -3.09 17.61 -0.72
C GLU A 270 -3.93 16.34 -0.57
N THR A 271 -3.37 15.20 -0.97
CA THR A 271 -4.08 13.92 -0.83
C THR A 271 -4.37 13.60 0.63
N PHE A 272 -3.37 13.70 1.51
CA PHE A 272 -3.56 13.39 2.92
C PHE A 272 -4.30 14.48 3.72
N GLU A 273 -4.30 15.74 3.27
CA GLU A 273 -5.22 16.77 3.79
C GLU A 273 -6.69 16.40 3.58
N ILE A 274 -7.00 15.74 2.45
CA ILE A 274 -8.36 15.30 2.11
C ILE A 274 -8.69 13.97 2.79
N THR A 275 -7.76 13.00 2.77
CA THR A 275 -8.03 11.61 3.17
C THR A 275 -7.71 11.33 4.63
N GLY A 276 -6.84 12.14 5.24
CA GLY A 276 -6.30 11.91 6.57
C GLY A 276 -5.34 10.72 6.65
N PHE A 277 -4.91 10.41 7.86
CA PHE A 277 -3.98 9.30 8.14
C PHE A 277 -4.66 8.08 8.77
N THR A 278 -5.93 8.18 9.16
CA THR A 278 -6.65 7.16 9.94
C THR A 278 -6.62 5.78 9.27
N GLY A 279 -6.86 5.74 7.94
CA GLY A 279 -6.83 4.48 7.19
C GLY A 279 -5.50 3.75 7.35
N GLY A 280 -4.38 4.45 7.12
CA GLY A 280 -3.04 3.89 7.28
C GLY A 280 -2.69 3.53 8.73
N LEU A 281 -3.10 4.36 9.69
CA LEU A 281 -2.90 4.11 11.12
C LEU A 281 -3.66 2.86 11.61
N ASN A 282 -4.79 2.53 10.99
CA ASN A 282 -5.55 1.33 11.32
C ASN A 282 -4.78 0.03 10.99
N TRP A 283 -3.86 0.04 10.03
CA TRP A 283 -2.97 -1.09 9.77
C TRP A 283 -2.08 -1.39 10.99
N TYR A 284 -1.53 -0.33 11.64
CA TYR A 284 -0.76 -0.48 12.88
C TYR A 284 -1.63 -0.96 14.06
N ARG A 285 -2.89 -0.52 14.13
CA ARG A 285 -3.84 -0.96 15.17
C ARG A 285 -4.23 -2.42 15.02
N MET A 286 -4.18 -2.95 13.79
CA MET A 286 -4.43 -4.37 13.52
C MET A 286 -3.15 -5.21 13.48
N ALA A 287 -1.96 -4.60 13.54
CA ALA A 287 -0.69 -5.31 13.53
C ALA A 287 -0.60 -6.36 14.63
N GLY A 288 -0.21 -7.58 14.26
CA GLY A 288 -0.02 -8.68 15.20
C GLY A 288 -1.28 -9.21 15.86
N ARG A 289 -2.48 -8.68 15.55
CA ARG A 289 -3.73 -9.25 16.00
C ARG A 289 -4.06 -10.51 15.21
N PRO A 290 -4.52 -11.58 15.87
CA PRO A 290 -4.97 -12.77 15.17
C PRO A 290 -6.21 -12.44 14.32
N PHE A 291 -6.34 -13.08 13.17
CA PHE A 291 -7.49 -12.97 12.28
C PHE A 291 -7.97 -14.36 11.87
N PRO A 292 -9.26 -14.55 11.56
CA PRO A 292 -9.76 -15.83 11.09
C PRO A 292 -9.03 -16.32 9.85
N GLY A 293 -8.59 -17.58 9.85
CA GLY A 293 -7.90 -18.19 8.71
C GLY A 293 -6.37 -18.13 8.79
N ILE A 294 -5.76 -17.43 9.76
CA ILE A 294 -4.29 -17.41 9.92
C ILE A 294 -3.75 -18.82 10.21
N GLU A 295 -4.54 -19.68 10.82
CA GLU A 295 -4.22 -21.08 11.07
C GLU A 295 -4.07 -21.90 9.79
N ASN A 296 -4.65 -21.44 8.68
CA ASN A 296 -4.56 -22.07 7.36
C ASN A 296 -3.40 -21.53 6.52
N ALA A 297 -2.65 -20.55 7.04
CA ALA A 297 -1.55 -19.94 6.32
C ALA A 297 -0.44 -20.97 6.05
N LYS A 298 -0.02 -21.09 4.79
CA LYS A 298 1.16 -21.89 4.42
C LYS A 298 2.43 -21.10 4.73
N TRP A 299 3.28 -21.66 5.58
CA TRP A 299 4.49 -20.96 5.99
C TRP A 299 5.68 -21.23 5.09
N GLU A 300 5.70 -22.37 4.39
CA GLU A 300 6.64 -22.64 3.29
C GLU A 300 6.22 -21.82 2.08
N ILE A 301 7.18 -21.09 1.51
CA ILE A 301 6.98 -20.29 0.30
C ILE A 301 7.70 -20.97 -0.85
N GLU A 302 6.93 -21.48 -1.81
CA GLU A 302 7.42 -22.29 -2.93
C GLU A 302 7.79 -21.47 -4.17
N VAL A 303 7.38 -20.20 -4.22
CA VAL A 303 7.67 -19.31 -5.36
C VAL A 303 9.00 -18.59 -5.17
N PRO A 304 9.67 -18.18 -6.27
CA PRO A 304 10.89 -17.39 -6.19
C PRO A 304 10.68 -16.11 -5.38
N CYS A 305 11.63 -15.77 -4.52
CA CYS A 305 11.57 -14.59 -3.67
C CYS A 305 12.81 -13.71 -3.79
N LEU A 306 12.61 -12.41 -3.73
CA LEU A 306 13.68 -11.42 -3.65
C LEU A 306 13.46 -10.50 -2.44
N TYR A 307 14.52 -10.23 -1.72
CA TYR A 307 14.57 -9.14 -0.75
C TYR A 307 15.50 -8.02 -1.27
N ILE A 308 14.98 -6.80 -1.33
CA ILE A 308 15.75 -5.59 -1.65
C ILE A 308 15.79 -4.75 -0.38
N GLY A 309 16.93 -4.75 0.33
CA GLY A 309 17.15 -3.93 1.52
C GLY A 309 17.83 -2.61 1.18
N ALA A 310 17.87 -1.70 2.14
CA ALA A 310 18.59 -0.43 2.07
C ALA A 310 19.57 -0.30 3.23
N GLU A 311 20.81 0.09 2.91
CA GLU A 311 21.92 0.11 3.87
C GLU A 311 21.63 0.98 5.11
N ASN A 312 20.97 2.10 4.91
CA ASN A 312 20.69 3.10 5.93
C ASN A 312 19.26 3.04 6.51
N ASP A 313 18.49 2.01 6.21
CA ASP A 313 17.18 1.83 6.86
C ASP A 313 17.37 1.42 8.32
N VAL A 314 17.08 2.31 9.26
CA VAL A 314 17.26 2.06 10.70
C VAL A 314 16.12 1.24 11.31
N ILE A 315 14.96 1.16 10.63
CA ILE A 315 13.77 0.43 11.10
C ILE A 315 13.77 -0.99 10.53
N LEU A 316 13.89 -1.12 9.21
CA LEU A 316 13.84 -2.37 8.46
C LEU A 316 15.23 -2.70 7.93
N ARG A 317 16.17 -2.92 8.84
CA ARG A 317 17.57 -3.14 8.52
C ARG A 317 17.76 -4.35 7.60
N PRO A 318 18.73 -4.31 6.67
CA PRO A 318 19.03 -5.45 5.78
C PRO A 318 19.26 -6.77 6.54
N SER A 319 19.87 -6.71 7.73
CA SER A 319 20.08 -7.88 8.60
C SER A 319 18.77 -8.52 9.11
N SER A 320 17.64 -7.81 9.02
CA SER A 320 16.32 -8.38 9.37
C SER A 320 15.89 -9.50 8.42
N ALA A 321 16.47 -9.56 7.22
CA ALA A 321 16.23 -10.63 6.24
C ALA A 321 17.16 -11.83 6.41
N ASP A 322 18.09 -11.80 7.38
CA ASP A 322 19.02 -12.92 7.62
C ASP A 322 18.26 -14.14 8.13
N GLY A 323 18.53 -15.26 7.50
CA GLY A 323 17.90 -16.54 7.79
C GLY A 323 16.52 -16.72 7.12
N MET A 324 16.12 -15.87 6.18
CA MET A 324 14.98 -16.16 5.31
C MET A 324 15.27 -17.35 4.38
N GLU A 325 16.52 -17.56 4.04
CA GLU A 325 17.02 -18.75 3.33
C GLU A 325 16.78 -20.08 4.07
N ASP A 326 16.44 -20.05 5.36
CA ASP A 326 16.14 -21.24 6.16
C ASP A 326 14.73 -21.80 5.87
N PHE A 327 13.83 -20.98 5.25
CA PHE A 327 12.43 -21.34 4.99
C PHE A 327 11.90 -20.90 3.63
N ILE A 328 12.77 -20.38 2.76
CA ILE A 328 12.47 -20.04 1.37
C ILE A 328 13.58 -20.58 0.49
N ASP A 329 13.30 -21.63 -0.28
CA ASP A 329 14.31 -22.34 -1.07
C ASP A 329 14.91 -21.49 -2.19
N ASP A 330 14.06 -20.77 -2.96
CA ASP A 330 14.52 -19.87 -4.03
C ASP A 330 14.50 -18.42 -3.55
N PHE A 331 15.49 -18.06 -2.75
CA PHE A 331 15.59 -16.73 -2.13
C PHE A 331 16.87 -16.00 -2.54
N GLU A 332 16.71 -14.77 -2.99
CA GLU A 332 17.81 -13.85 -3.30
C GLU A 332 17.72 -12.60 -2.42
N LYS A 333 18.88 -12.04 -2.05
CA LYS A 333 19.00 -10.77 -1.33
C LYS A 333 19.84 -9.77 -2.11
N TYR A 334 19.43 -8.52 -2.08
CA TYR A 334 20.19 -7.37 -2.58
C TYR A 334 20.08 -6.23 -1.58
N THR A 335 21.16 -5.51 -1.32
CA THR A 335 21.16 -4.30 -0.49
C THR A 335 21.58 -3.12 -1.33
N VAL A 336 20.73 -2.09 -1.39
CA VAL A 336 20.99 -0.82 -2.05
C VAL A 336 21.87 0.02 -1.15
N ALA A 337 23.05 0.39 -1.64
CA ALA A 337 24.02 1.20 -0.89
C ALA A 337 23.58 2.67 -0.83
N ASP A 338 24.01 3.36 0.22
CA ASP A 338 23.73 4.79 0.44
C ASP A 338 22.26 5.13 0.18
N CYS A 339 21.36 4.35 0.82
CA CYS A 339 19.91 4.44 0.64
C CYS A 339 19.21 4.27 1.99
N GLY A 340 18.22 5.11 2.26
CA GLY A 340 17.36 5.03 3.43
C GLY A 340 16.14 4.15 3.21
N HIS A 341 15.10 4.42 3.98
CA HIS A 341 13.88 3.62 4.00
C HIS A 341 13.09 3.63 2.68
N TRP A 342 13.10 4.72 1.95
CA TRP A 342 12.24 4.95 0.78
C TRP A 342 12.87 4.47 -0.52
N THR A 343 13.38 3.26 -0.53
CA THR A 343 14.30 2.68 -1.53
C THR A 343 13.84 2.88 -2.97
N GLN A 344 12.57 2.60 -3.27
CA GLN A 344 12.00 2.71 -4.63
C GLN A 344 11.88 4.17 -5.11
N GLN A 345 11.91 5.12 -4.18
CA GLN A 345 11.82 6.54 -4.46
C GLN A 345 13.19 7.24 -4.39
N GLU A 346 14.06 6.82 -3.47
CA GLU A 346 15.40 7.39 -3.30
C GLU A 346 16.39 6.93 -4.37
N LYS A 347 16.35 5.65 -4.74
CA LYS A 347 17.26 5.01 -5.71
C LYS A 347 16.46 4.27 -6.80
N PRO A 348 15.57 4.98 -7.53
CA PRO A 348 14.66 4.32 -8.47
C PRO A 348 15.36 3.55 -9.58
N ALA A 349 16.45 4.10 -10.14
CA ALA A 349 17.17 3.46 -11.22
C ALA A 349 17.80 2.11 -10.79
N GLU A 350 18.39 2.06 -9.60
CA GLU A 350 18.98 0.84 -9.07
C GLU A 350 17.91 -0.17 -8.67
N THR A 351 16.86 0.26 -7.99
CA THR A 351 15.72 -0.58 -7.64
C THR A 351 15.09 -1.22 -8.88
N ASN A 352 14.85 -0.43 -9.93
CA ASN A 352 14.31 -0.91 -11.21
C ASN A 352 15.25 -1.94 -11.85
N ARG A 353 16.56 -1.65 -11.90
CA ARG A 353 17.53 -2.58 -12.47
C ARG A 353 17.52 -3.92 -11.78
N VAL A 354 17.58 -3.94 -10.44
CA VAL A 354 17.59 -5.17 -9.64
C VAL A 354 16.28 -5.95 -9.80
N LEU A 355 15.15 -5.27 -9.69
CA LEU A 355 13.83 -5.88 -9.84
C LEU A 355 13.63 -6.48 -11.23
N ILE A 356 13.90 -5.72 -12.30
CA ILE A 356 13.70 -6.16 -13.69
C ILE A 356 14.65 -7.32 -14.04
N ASP A 357 15.90 -7.27 -13.60
CA ASP A 357 16.85 -8.37 -13.81
C ASP A 357 16.34 -9.67 -13.15
N TRP A 358 15.89 -9.58 -11.90
CA TRP A 358 15.33 -10.72 -11.19
C TRP A 358 14.06 -11.26 -11.87
N LEU A 359 13.14 -10.39 -12.26
CA LEU A 359 11.91 -10.78 -12.98
C LEU A 359 12.22 -11.54 -14.28
N ARG A 360 13.20 -11.05 -15.05
CA ARG A 360 13.64 -11.71 -16.30
C ARG A 360 14.27 -13.06 -16.06
N ARG A 361 15.07 -13.21 -15.00
CA ARG A 361 15.79 -14.46 -14.68
C ARG A 361 14.87 -15.51 -14.09
N LYS A 362 13.97 -15.12 -13.19
CA LYS A 362 13.19 -16.04 -12.36
C LYS A 362 11.77 -16.27 -12.87
N ILE A 363 11.15 -15.27 -13.47
CA ILE A 363 9.73 -15.31 -13.81
C ILE A 363 9.52 -15.48 -15.31
N ALA A 364 10.13 -14.63 -16.16
CA ALA A 364 9.87 -14.64 -17.59
C ALA A 364 10.41 -15.90 -18.30
N LYS A 365 11.27 -16.69 -17.69
CA LYS A 365 11.78 -17.95 -18.26
C LYS A 365 10.86 -19.13 -17.98
N THR A 366 9.96 -19.00 -17.00
CA THR A 366 9.09 -20.08 -16.53
C THR A 366 7.63 -19.90 -16.97
N ALA A 367 7.28 -18.73 -17.51
CA ALA A 367 5.98 -18.38 -18.09
C ALA A 367 6.02 -18.51 -19.61
#